data_47aa9e132e4b45100bdb0c38c525886f
#
_entry.id   47aa9e132e4b45100bdb0c38c525886f
#
_cell.length_a   1.000
_cell.length_b   1.000
_cell.length_c   1.000
_cell.angle_alpha   90.00
_cell.angle_beta   90.00
_cell.angle_gamma   90.00
#
_symmetry.space_group_name_H-M   'P 1'
#
loop_
_entity.id
_entity.type
_entity.pdbx_description
1 polymer ?
#
loop_
_entity_poly.entity_id
_entity_poly.type
_entity_poly.pdbx_seq_one_letter_code
_entity_poly.pdbx_strand_id
1 'polypeptide(L)'
;VGLLAAGSALALITGTWTTNGSTSATSNVSGITVSWTGNADQNYANGTFNTTTSGGWWTDPHGGTVAGGASLVMLHDSGTRNYTVTFSKAVDNPVLHIDRLGGAINSDPNTSRWTLGAVSATGGAVTMTELSGNPQFVLSGSTFFRQTGTAFSGDADGECRTGNATSVARGTACGSVRFNGTGITSLTFSVAQSGPSGGDELELRWSFPGSSLIVRKQTVGGTGTFPISASGALSQSVSLTTTAQNTPVSSSSFPITNHAAAITLTEADVSGYALSAATCVDQNNAAMTTTVNTAGRTVTIPAANYRANQTITCTLTNTASTTLALAKTWVNAAVNDTAVLSATGGANNATLSSTANSVSETDTGTAVQVAPGNVITLAETLGAGNARTYTASAWTCSGGSLSGNTLTLTSAHVGQAIVCTITNSARVTDVSVVKSTAAGPAVSGQVRNFTVVVSNSGPSAADGSIVSDTPGTGLTCPVSGNPISCTASGGAACPGAAALPTLVSGGVAVPTLPSGGSVTFTVPCQVTASGF
;
A
#
# COMPACT_ATOMS: atom_id res chain seq x y z
N VAL A 1 3.05 29.97 -2.01
CA VAL A 1 1.68 30.53 -1.98
C VAL A 1 0.78 29.40 -2.44
N GLY A 2 0.38 28.54 -1.50
CA GLY A 2 -0.59 27.47 -1.76
C GLY A 2 -2.00 28.01 -1.57
N LEU A 3 -2.78 27.99 -2.62
CA LEU A 3 -4.21 28.26 -2.58
C LEU A 3 -4.86 27.15 -1.72
N LEU A 4 -5.25 27.47 -0.50
CA LEU A 4 -6.21 26.66 0.25
C LEU A 4 -7.54 26.75 -0.51
N ALA A 5 -7.91 25.69 -1.19
CA ALA A 5 -9.28 25.49 -1.63
C ALA A 5 -10.15 25.44 -0.36
N ALA A 6 -10.92 26.47 -0.14
CA ALA A 6 -11.96 26.51 0.86
C ALA A 6 -13.04 25.49 0.48
N GLY A 7 -12.87 24.25 0.91
CA GLY A 7 -13.99 23.34 1.06
C GLY A 7 -14.88 23.92 2.16
N SER A 8 -16.12 24.24 1.84
CA SER A 8 -17.13 24.68 2.79
C SER A 8 -17.28 23.59 3.86
N ALA A 9 -16.57 23.74 4.98
CA ALA A 9 -16.76 22.92 6.15
C ALA A 9 -18.20 23.17 6.64
N LEU A 10 -19.06 22.17 6.56
CA LEU A 10 -20.41 22.23 7.13
C LEU A 10 -20.29 22.56 8.62
N ALA A 11 -20.81 23.70 9.04
CA ALA A 11 -20.88 24.04 10.44
C ALA A 11 -21.83 23.07 11.14
N LEU A 12 -21.35 22.41 12.17
CA LEU A 12 -22.16 21.55 13.04
C LEU A 12 -22.83 22.43 14.09
N ILE A 13 -24.15 22.41 14.18
CA ILE A 13 -24.94 23.32 15.02
C ILE A 13 -25.56 22.55 16.17
N THR A 14 -25.61 23.18 17.37
CA THR A 14 -26.28 22.61 18.55
C THR A 14 -27.73 22.27 18.25
N GLY A 15 -28.17 21.08 18.73
CA GLY A 15 -29.55 20.64 18.70
C GLY A 15 -30.38 21.16 19.88
N THR A 16 -31.44 20.44 20.18
CA THR A 16 -32.30 20.71 21.35
C THR A 16 -31.50 20.65 22.64
N TRP A 17 -31.80 21.55 23.59
CA TRP A 17 -31.16 21.63 24.89
C TRP A 17 -31.96 20.84 25.93
N THR A 18 -31.25 20.13 26.78
CA THR A 18 -31.77 19.59 28.03
C THR A 18 -31.42 20.57 29.14
N THR A 19 -32.43 21.17 29.79
CA THR A 19 -32.25 22.20 30.80
C THR A 19 -32.45 21.64 32.20
N ASN A 20 -31.70 22.19 33.18
CA ASN A 20 -31.82 21.86 34.59
C ASN A 20 -32.04 23.14 35.38
N GLY A 21 -33.25 23.67 35.35
CA GLY A 21 -33.63 24.92 35.95
C GLY A 21 -32.77 26.09 35.49
N SER A 22 -32.36 26.94 36.43
CA SER A 22 -31.46 28.09 36.17
C SER A 22 -29.97 27.78 36.29
N THR A 23 -29.60 26.50 36.54
CA THR A 23 -28.20 26.17 36.89
C THR A 23 -27.38 25.62 35.71
N SER A 24 -28.02 24.90 34.80
CA SER A 24 -27.29 24.32 33.66
C SER A 24 -28.19 23.95 32.50
N ALA A 25 -27.60 23.84 31.31
CA ALA A 25 -28.21 23.30 30.11
C ALA A 25 -27.18 22.54 29.28
N THR A 26 -27.62 21.49 28.59
CA THR A 26 -26.74 20.66 27.73
C THR A 26 -27.39 20.44 26.38
N SER A 27 -26.55 20.39 25.33
CA SER A 27 -26.94 19.99 23.99
C SER A 27 -25.86 19.12 23.37
N ASN A 28 -26.18 18.45 22.27
CA ASN A 28 -25.22 17.62 21.52
C ASN A 28 -25.06 18.13 20.10
N VAL A 29 -23.80 18.18 19.65
CA VAL A 29 -23.41 18.54 18.29
C VAL A 29 -22.55 17.42 17.75
N SER A 30 -23.13 16.54 16.96
CA SER A 30 -22.40 15.43 16.31
C SER A 30 -21.48 14.65 17.27
N GLY A 31 -22.00 14.28 18.45
CA GLY A 31 -21.26 13.54 19.47
C GLY A 31 -20.44 14.39 20.42
N ILE A 32 -20.44 15.72 20.31
CA ILE A 32 -19.83 16.64 21.27
C ILE A 32 -20.94 17.22 22.14
N THR A 33 -20.89 16.96 23.44
CA THR A 33 -21.80 17.60 24.40
C THR A 33 -21.29 19.01 24.70
N VAL A 34 -22.16 19.98 24.52
CA VAL A 34 -21.97 21.38 24.96
C VAL A 34 -22.74 21.55 26.25
N SER A 35 -22.09 21.95 27.33
CA SER A 35 -22.71 22.16 28.62
C SER A 35 -22.51 23.61 29.05
N TRP A 36 -23.60 24.30 29.30
CA TRP A 36 -23.62 25.61 29.88
C TRP A 36 -23.91 25.50 31.38
N THR A 37 -23.16 26.22 32.21
CA THR A 37 -23.34 26.26 33.64
C THR A 37 -23.25 27.70 34.15
N GLY A 38 -24.04 28.04 35.14
CA GLY A 38 -24.12 29.36 35.74
C GLY A 38 -25.56 29.65 36.18
N ASN A 39 -25.73 30.50 37.17
CA ASN A 39 -27.07 30.83 37.67
C ASN A 39 -27.69 31.92 36.79
N ALA A 40 -28.57 31.56 35.89
CA ALA A 40 -29.44 32.44 35.16
C ALA A 40 -30.54 33.02 36.09
N ASP A 41 -31.10 34.18 35.76
CA ASP A 41 -32.14 34.81 36.58
C ASP A 41 -33.49 34.09 36.44
N GLN A 42 -33.68 33.37 35.34
CA GLN A 42 -34.78 32.42 35.13
C GLN A 42 -34.24 31.06 34.69
N ASN A 43 -35.13 30.07 34.62
CA ASN A 43 -34.75 28.77 34.11
C ASN A 43 -34.27 28.88 32.67
N TYR A 44 -33.19 28.15 32.34
CA TYR A 44 -32.82 27.93 30.95
C TYR A 44 -33.96 27.28 30.17
N ALA A 45 -34.18 27.70 28.97
CA ALA A 45 -35.25 27.19 28.11
C ALA A 45 -34.76 26.85 26.71
N ASN A 46 -35.56 26.07 26.00
CA ASN A 46 -35.37 25.89 24.58
C ASN A 46 -36.06 27.02 23.84
N GLY A 47 -35.32 27.69 22.99
CA GLY A 47 -35.82 28.65 22.03
C GLY A 47 -35.77 28.11 20.60
N THR A 48 -36.11 28.98 19.69
CA THR A 48 -35.97 28.71 18.25
C THR A 48 -35.32 29.93 17.62
N PHE A 49 -34.08 29.80 17.23
CA PHE A 49 -33.44 30.80 16.38
C PHE A 49 -34.35 31.06 15.20
N ASN A 50 -34.90 32.23 15.13
CA ASN A 50 -35.92 32.53 14.14
C ASN A 50 -35.27 32.92 12.81
N THR A 51 -35.56 32.15 11.76
CA THR A 51 -35.05 32.39 10.42
C THR A 51 -36.07 32.99 9.47
N THR A 52 -37.25 33.35 9.94
CA THR A 52 -38.30 33.88 9.05
C THR A 52 -38.13 35.38 8.80
N THR A 53 -37.58 35.74 7.79
CA THR A 53 -37.91 36.19 6.47
C THR A 53 -38.52 37.56 6.28
N SER A 54 -38.54 38.48 7.17
CA SER A 54 -39.00 39.83 6.76
C SER A 54 -37.93 40.91 6.76
N GLY A 55 -36.67 40.54 6.56
CA GLY A 55 -35.69 41.60 6.49
C GLY A 55 -34.21 41.23 6.51
N GLY A 56 -33.83 40.12 5.97
CA GLY A 56 -32.41 39.82 5.74
C GLY A 56 -31.65 39.44 6.97
N TRP A 57 -31.23 38.21 6.99
CA TRP A 57 -30.42 37.56 8.03
C TRP A 57 -28.97 37.98 7.92
N TRP A 58 -28.28 38.02 9.03
CA TRP A 58 -26.83 38.07 9.00
C TRP A 58 -26.28 36.73 8.51
N THR A 59 -25.28 36.77 7.69
CA THR A 59 -24.61 35.62 7.11
C THR A 59 -23.31 35.34 7.83
N ASP A 60 -23.07 34.11 8.18
CA ASP A 60 -21.76 33.66 8.63
C ASP A 60 -20.79 33.71 7.43
N PRO A 61 -19.67 34.47 7.50
CA PRO A 61 -18.68 34.55 6.41
C PRO A 61 -18.06 33.20 6.06
N HIS A 62 -18.28 32.16 6.86
CA HIS A 62 -17.81 30.81 6.60
C HIS A 62 -18.77 29.89 5.86
N GLY A 63 -19.90 30.35 5.37
CA GLY A 63 -20.69 29.45 4.52
C GLY A 63 -22.15 29.68 4.43
N GLY A 64 -22.64 30.75 4.87
CA GLY A 64 -24.02 31.04 4.64
C GLY A 64 -24.79 31.58 5.83
N THR A 65 -26.07 31.70 5.65
CA THR A 65 -27.01 32.10 6.71
C THR A 65 -27.07 30.99 7.77
N VAL A 66 -26.97 31.33 9.06
CA VAL A 66 -27.22 30.39 10.14
C VAL A 66 -28.67 29.90 10.03
N ALA A 67 -28.85 28.62 9.71
CA ALA A 67 -30.18 28.06 9.55
C ALA A 67 -30.95 28.14 10.89
N GLY A 68 -32.26 28.36 10.82
CA GLY A 68 -33.14 28.27 11.97
C GLY A 68 -33.06 26.93 12.69
N GLY A 69 -33.43 26.94 13.94
CA GLY A 69 -33.44 25.71 14.75
C GLY A 69 -33.31 25.98 16.24
N ALA A 70 -33.20 24.91 17.02
CA ALA A 70 -33.16 24.98 18.47
C ALA A 70 -32.02 25.87 18.99
N SER A 71 -32.32 26.72 19.96
CA SER A 71 -31.40 27.62 20.66
C SER A 71 -31.51 27.40 22.17
N LEU A 72 -30.52 27.88 22.93
CA LEU A 72 -30.63 28.03 24.34
C LEU A 72 -31.12 29.45 24.65
N VAL A 73 -32.25 29.57 25.32
CA VAL A 73 -32.74 30.84 25.88
C VAL A 73 -32.18 31.01 27.27
N MET A 74 -31.65 32.20 27.53
CA MET A 74 -31.12 32.58 28.84
C MET A 74 -31.49 34.02 29.17
N LEU A 75 -31.98 34.25 30.41
CA LEU A 75 -32.24 35.57 30.94
C LEU A 75 -31.12 35.97 31.91
N HIS A 76 -30.57 37.18 31.68
CA HIS A 76 -29.67 37.86 32.61
C HIS A 76 -30.30 39.17 33.06
N ASP A 77 -30.78 39.21 34.31
CA ASP A 77 -31.66 40.29 34.79
C ASP A 77 -30.93 41.35 35.63
N SER A 78 -29.88 40.99 36.38
CA SER A 78 -29.21 41.94 37.22
C SER A 78 -27.79 41.53 37.64
N GLY A 79 -26.95 42.56 37.93
CA GLY A 79 -25.63 42.38 38.51
C GLY A 79 -24.59 41.86 37.55
N THR A 80 -23.55 41.24 38.11
CA THR A 80 -22.50 40.54 37.34
C THR A 80 -22.51 39.07 37.69
N ARG A 81 -22.53 38.22 36.68
CA ARG A 81 -22.54 36.74 36.81
C ARG A 81 -21.49 36.11 35.95
N ASN A 82 -21.08 34.92 36.29
CA ASN A 82 -20.20 34.10 35.48
C ASN A 82 -20.94 32.91 34.90
N TYR A 83 -20.79 32.70 33.58
CA TYR A 83 -21.31 31.57 32.87
C TYR A 83 -20.17 30.80 32.22
N THR A 84 -20.15 29.51 32.36
CA THR A 84 -19.12 28.65 31.75
C THR A 84 -19.75 27.70 30.77
N VAL A 85 -19.23 27.68 29.55
CA VAL A 85 -19.50 26.63 28.59
C VAL A 85 -18.35 25.61 28.59
N THR A 86 -18.70 24.32 28.61
CA THR A 86 -17.73 23.22 28.50
C THR A 86 -18.08 22.36 27.32
N PHE A 87 -17.06 21.82 26.67
CA PHE A 87 -17.19 20.89 25.56
C PHE A 87 -16.67 19.53 26.03
N SER A 88 -17.49 18.47 25.87
CA SER A 88 -17.09 17.10 26.25
C SER A 88 -15.89 16.58 25.47
N LYS A 89 -15.52 17.28 24.41
CA LYS A 89 -14.36 17.03 23.59
C LYS A 89 -13.71 18.36 23.21
N ALA A 90 -12.40 18.43 23.20
CA ALA A 90 -11.68 19.62 22.76
C ALA A 90 -12.10 20.01 21.32
N VAL A 91 -12.33 21.30 21.09
CA VAL A 91 -12.76 21.87 19.82
C VAL A 91 -11.79 22.95 19.35
N ASP A 92 -11.65 23.10 18.05
CA ASP A 92 -10.85 24.16 17.47
C ASP A 92 -11.77 25.21 16.84
N ASN A 93 -11.51 26.48 17.16
CA ASN A 93 -12.22 27.63 16.60
C ASN A 93 -13.77 27.54 16.66
N PRO A 94 -14.38 27.23 17.83
CA PRO A 94 -15.83 27.19 17.95
C PRO A 94 -16.44 28.56 17.69
N VAL A 95 -17.69 28.56 17.20
CA VAL A 95 -18.45 29.78 16.91
C VAL A 95 -19.70 29.82 17.79
N LEU A 96 -19.89 30.92 18.49
CA LEU A 96 -21.12 31.23 19.19
C LEU A 96 -21.97 32.15 18.30
N HIS A 97 -23.18 31.75 18.04
CA HIS A 97 -24.21 32.54 17.39
C HIS A 97 -25.14 33.10 18.46
N ILE A 98 -25.40 34.38 18.37
CA ILE A 98 -26.11 35.15 19.38
C ILE A 98 -27.28 35.85 18.75
N ASP A 99 -28.46 35.65 19.28
CA ASP A 99 -29.68 36.34 18.90
C ASP A 99 -30.29 37.04 20.11
N ARG A 100 -31.02 38.13 19.89
CA ARG A 100 -31.80 38.87 20.89
C ARG A 100 -30.95 39.50 22.01
N LEU A 101 -29.67 39.80 21.78
CA LEU A 101 -28.82 40.44 22.76
C LEU A 101 -29.20 41.90 22.94
N GLY A 102 -29.55 42.26 24.18
CA GLY A 102 -30.02 43.59 24.52
C GLY A 102 -31.40 43.92 23.94
N GLY A 103 -31.93 45.02 24.32
CA GLY A 103 -33.25 45.45 23.88
C GLY A 103 -33.64 46.79 24.53
N ALA A 104 -34.91 47.06 24.61
CA ALA A 104 -35.46 48.14 25.40
C ALA A 104 -36.67 47.61 26.17
N ILE A 105 -36.72 47.99 27.46
CA ILE A 105 -37.90 47.82 28.28
C ILE A 105 -38.42 49.21 28.59
N ASN A 106 -39.67 49.50 28.25
CA ASN A 106 -40.29 50.83 28.47
C ASN A 106 -39.45 51.97 27.90
N SER A 107 -38.85 51.83 26.72
CA SER A 107 -37.99 52.78 26.05
C SER A 107 -36.58 52.97 26.62
N ASP A 108 -36.19 52.26 27.64
CA ASP A 108 -34.84 52.31 28.22
C ASP A 108 -33.94 51.23 27.61
N PRO A 109 -32.74 51.62 27.10
CA PRO A 109 -31.83 50.67 26.50
C PRO A 109 -31.26 49.72 27.54
N ASN A 110 -31.35 48.44 27.30
CA ASN A 110 -30.85 47.37 28.14
C ASN A 110 -29.91 46.47 27.35
N THR A 111 -28.77 46.12 27.93
CA THR A 111 -27.84 45.18 27.30
C THR A 111 -27.03 44.45 28.36
N SER A 112 -26.82 43.19 28.16
CA SER A 112 -25.76 42.45 28.84
C SER A 112 -24.44 42.56 28.09
N ARG A 113 -23.35 42.73 28.80
CA ARG A 113 -21.99 42.79 28.28
C ARG A 113 -21.28 41.50 28.64
N TRP A 114 -20.88 40.77 27.62
CA TRP A 114 -20.29 39.46 27.75
C TRP A 114 -18.79 39.52 27.54
N THR A 115 -18.02 39.43 28.62
CA THR A 115 -16.55 39.50 28.58
C THR A 115 -15.97 38.09 28.75
N LEU A 116 -15.17 37.64 27.78
CA LEU A 116 -14.43 36.39 27.86
C LEU A 116 -13.40 36.48 28.99
N GLY A 117 -13.51 35.60 29.97
CA GLY A 117 -12.63 35.45 31.11
C GLY A 117 -11.71 34.25 31.01
N ALA A 118 -11.84 33.31 31.96
CA ALA A 118 -11.02 32.12 31.99
C ALA A 118 -11.29 31.19 30.79
N VAL A 119 -10.23 30.64 30.24
CA VAL A 119 -10.25 29.70 29.10
C VAL A 119 -9.41 28.46 29.42
N SER A 120 -9.92 27.29 29.11
CA SER A 120 -9.13 26.06 29.08
C SER A 120 -8.94 25.62 27.63
N ALA A 121 -7.70 25.67 27.16
CA ALA A 121 -7.33 25.31 25.78
C ALA A 121 -5.90 24.77 25.75
N THR A 122 -5.63 23.81 24.87
CA THR A 122 -4.26 23.25 24.69
C THR A 122 -3.35 24.15 23.86
N GLY A 123 -3.93 25.01 23.03
CA GLY A 123 -3.20 25.90 22.10
C GLY A 123 -2.86 27.28 22.69
N GLY A 124 -3.04 27.50 24.00
CA GLY A 124 -2.72 28.78 24.65
C GLY A 124 -3.87 29.77 24.64
N ALA A 125 -3.57 31.06 24.44
CA ALA A 125 -4.56 32.14 24.52
C ALA A 125 -5.62 32.02 23.42
N VAL A 126 -6.88 32.30 23.79
CA VAL A 126 -8.02 32.35 22.85
C VAL A 126 -8.38 33.81 22.61
N THR A 127 -8.54 34.16 21.33
CA THR A 127 -9.00 35.50 20.92
C THR A 127 -10.37 35.39 20.27
N MET A 128 -11.09 36.51 20.20
CA MET A 128 -12.41 36.58 19.59
C MET A 128 -12.35 37.32 18.25
N THR A 129 -13.10 36.85 17.28
CA THR A 129 -13.29 37.55 15.99
C THR A 129 -14.79 37.55 15.66
N GLU A 130 -15.33 38.71 15.37
CA GLU A 130 -16.67 38.85 14.79
C GLU A 130 -16.65 38.30 13.37
N LEU A 131 -17.53 37.33 13.09
CA LEU A 131 -17.71 36.77 11.75
C LEU A 131 -18.82 37.47 10.98
N SER A 132 -19.86 37.81 11.70
CA SER A 132 -21.03 38.53 11.17
C SER A 132 -21.76 39.18 12.33
N GLY A 133 -22.49 40.24 12.04
CA GLY A 133 -23.32 40.94 12.99
C GLY A 133 -24.18 42.00 12.35
N ASN A 134 -25.31 42.34 12.98
CA ASN A 134 -26.10 43.47 12.58
C ASN A 134 -25.46 44.77 13.13
N PRO A 135 -25.90 45.98 12.72
CA PRO A 135 -25.29 47.24 13.17
C PRO A 135 -25.33 47.48 14.68
N GLN A 136 -26.16 46.77 15.42
CA GLN A 136 -26.26 46.86 16.87
C GLN A 136 -25.24 45.97 17.60
N PHE A 137 -24.73 44.94 16.94
CA PHE A 137 -23.76 44.02 17.51
C PHE A 137 -22.38 44.67 17.55
N VAL A 138 -21.73 44.59 18.66
CA VAL A 138 -20.36 45.13 18.85
C VAL A 138 -19.49 44.07 19.49
N LEU A 139 -18.36 43.78 18.86
CA LEU A 139 -17.25 43.08 19.47
C LEU A 139 -16.09 44.05 19.70
N SER A 140 -15.70 44.26 20.95
CA SER A 140 -14.56 45.12 21.34
C SER A 140 -13.60 44.35 22.23
N GLY A 141 -12.45 43.97 21.69
CA GLY A 141 -11.47 43.13 22.36
C GLY A 141 -12.03 41.77 22.75
N SER A 142 -12.17 41.51 24.05
CA SER A 142 -12.74 40.26 24.59
C SER A 142 -14.21 40.41 25.04
N THR A 143 -14.91 41.44 24.61
CA THR A 143 -16.29 41.72 25.06
C THR A 143 -17.22 41.91 23.88
N PHE A 144 -18.35 41.21 23.86
CA PHE A 144 -19.44 41.49 22.92
C PHE A 144 -20.68 42.02 23.66
N PHE A 145 -21.39 42.89 23.01
CA PHE A 145 -22.55 43.58 23.58
C PHE A 145 -23.38 44.29 22.52
N ARG A 146 -24.59 44.73 22.86
CA ARG A 146 -25.37 45.64 22.03
C ARG A 146 -24.83 47.05 22.15
N GLN A 147 -24.73 47.79 21.05
CA GLN A 147 -24.36 49.20 21.04
C GLN A 147 -25.35 50.01 21.87
N THR A 148 -24.83 50.78 22.86
CA THR A 148 -25.59 51.68 23.68
C THR A 148 -25.48 53.12 23.16
N GLY A 149 -26.50 53.95 23.39
CA GLY A 149 -26.41 55.41 23.12
C GLY A 149 -27.34 55.96 22.05
N THR A 150 -28.25 55.17 21.48
CA THR A 150 -29.34 55.64 20.61
C THR A 150 -30.66 55.57 21.38
N ALA A 151 -31.43 56.67 21.36
CA ALA A 151 -32.74 56.70 22.02
C ALA A 151 -33.68 55.68 21.35
N PHE A 152 -34.26 54.81 22.18
CA PHE A 152 -35.29 53.88 21.74
C PHE A 152 -36.65 54.61 21.66
N SER A 153 -37.37 54.47 20.59
CA SER A 153 -38.78 54.88 20.52
C SER A 153 -39.61 53.63 20.21
N GLY A 154 -40.17 52.98 21.22
CA GLY A 154 -41.04 51.82 21.14
C GLY A 154 -40.33 50.52 21.56
N ASP A 155 -41.11 49.43 21.71
CA ASP A 155 -40.61 48.12 22.10
C ASP A 155 -39.58 47.61 21.07
N ALA A 156 -38.50 47.01 21.56
CA ALA A 156 -37.53 46.34 20.69
C ALA A 156 -38.21 45.12 20.07
N ASP A 157 -38.22 45.08 18.75
CA ASP A 157 -38.56 43.83 18.06
C ASP A 157 -37.54 42.76 18.45
N GLY A 158 -37.99 41.66 18.99
CA GLY A 158 -37.16 40.54 19.42
C GLY A 158 -36.47 39.80 18.29
N GLU A 159 -36.28 40.43 17.12
CA GLU A 159 -35.73 39.80 15.93
C GLU A 159 -34.46 40.49 15.44
N CYS A 160 -33.52 39.69 14.94
CA CYS A 160 -32.34 40.18 14.27
C CYS A 160 -32.72 40.76 12.89
N ARG A 161 -32.65 42.05 12.72
CA ARG A 161 -32.88 42.71 11.47
C ARG A 161 -31.61 43.27 10.88
N THR A 162 -31.26 42.83 9.67
CA THR A 162 -30.21 43.46 8.88
C THR A 162 -30.83 44.50 7.96
N GLY A 163 -30.38 45.74 8.09
CA GLY A 163 -30.58 46.75 7.05
C GLY A 163 -31.76 47.68 7.27
N ASN A 164 -31.49 48.81 7.53
CA ASN A 164 -31.84 50.17 7.24
C ASN A 164 -31.24 51.10 8.29
N ALA A 165 -30.33 51.95 7.89
CA ALA A 165 -29.62 52.87 8.81
C ALA A 165 -30.55 53.78 9.63
N THR A 166 -31.82 53.82 9.32
CA THR A 166 -32.84 54.58 10.07
C THR A 166 -33.45 53.83 11.24
N SER A 167 -33.17 52.49 11.39
CA SER A 167 -33.72 51.66 12.48
C SER A 167 -32.68 51.17 13.48
N VAL A 168 -31.48 51.76 13.53
CA VAL A 168 -30.41 51.41 14.48
C VAL A 168 -30.87 51.59 15.94
N ALA A 169 -31.92 52.41 16.15
CA ALA A 169 -32.51 52.66 17.46
C ALA A 169 -33.44 51.52 17.96
N ARG A 170 -33.87 50.62 17.07
CA ARG A 170 -34.79 49.54 17.38
C ARG A 170 -34.16 48.21 17.01
N GLY A 171 -34.32 47.23 17.82
CA GLY A 171 -33.83 45.87 17.56
C GLY A 171 -32.75 45.42 18.51
N THR A 172 -32.70 44.14 18.67
CA THR A 172 -31.70 43.43 19.45
C THR A 172 -30.41 43.33 18.66
N ALA A 173 -29.30 43.11 19.31
CA ALA A 173 -28.04 42.80 18.66
C ALA A 173 -27.97 41.31 18.37
N CYS A 174 -27.48 40.98 17.19
CA CYS A 174 -27.28 39.61 16.73
C CYS A 174 -25.97 39.49 15.99
N GLY A 175 -25.24 38.43 16.27
CA GLY A 175 -23.93 38.23 15.65
C GLY A 175 -23.38 36.83 15.86
N SER A 176 -22.31 36.54 15.14
CA SER A 176 -21.51 35.34 15.30
C SER A 176 -20.11 35.69 15.72
N VAL A 177 -19.62 35.07 16.78
CA VAL A 177 -18.27 35.25 17.32
C VAL A 177 -17.52 33.95 17.26
N ARG A 178 -16.38 33.94 16.58
CA ARG A 178 -15.43 32.84 16.61
C ARG A 178 -14.42 33.03 17.72
N PHE A 179 -14.19 31.95 18.47
CA PHE A 179 -13.13 31.89 19.50
C PHE A 179 -11.91 31.22 18.85
N ASN A 180 -10.95 32.04 18.44
CA ASN A 180 -9.76 31.57 17.74
C ASN A 180 -8.82 30.90 18.74
N GLY A 181 -8.69 29.57 18.64
CA GLY A 181 -7.83 28.77 19.50
C GLY A 181 -7.94 27.30 19.16
N THR A 182 -7.00 26.51 19.65
CA THR A 182 -6.97 25.06 19.44
C THR A 182 -7.13 24.31 20.76
N GLY A 183 -7.87 23.21 20.70
CA GLY A 183 -8.08 22.34 21.85
C GLY A 183 -8.84 23.01 22.98
N ILE A 184 -9.83 23.84 22.68
CA ILE A 184 -10.66 24.52 23.65
C ILE A 184 -11.61 23.50 24.30
N THR A 185 -11.58 23.41 25.62
CA THR A 185 -12.48 22.56 26.41
C THR A 185 -13.46 23.38 27.27
N SER A 186 -13.14 24.63 27.60
CA SER A 186 -14.08 25.51 28.26
C SER A 186 -13.80 26.99 28.01
N LEU A 187 -14.87 27.78 28.06
CA LEU A 187 -14.87 29.23 28.00
C LEU A 187 -15.74 29.77 29.15
N THR A 188 -15.24 30.73 29.94
CA THR A 188 -16.01 31.38 30.98
C THR A 188 -16.24 32.83 30.60
N PHE A 189 -17.49 33.29 30.71
CA PHE A 189 -17.89 34.66 30.45
C PHE A 189 -18.27 35.34 31.76
N SER A 190 -17.73 36.51 32.00
CA SER A 190 -18.27 37.46 32.98
C SER A 190 -19.31 38.33 32.26
N VAL A 191 -20.53 38.28 32.74
CA VAL A 191 -21.67 38.98 32.13
C VAL A 191 -22.18 40.03 33.10
N ALA A 192 -22.16 41.28 32.67
CA ALA A 192 -22.62 42.42 33.46
C ALA A 192 -23.78 43.13 32.76
N GLN A 193 -24.83 43.41 33.49
CA GLN A 193 -25.95 44.24 33.03
C GLN A 193 -25.51 45.69 32.85
N SER A 194 -25.94 46.31 31.75
CA SER A 194 -25.75 47.72 31.47
C SER A 194 -27.10 48.33 31.04
N GLY A 195 -27.66 49.21 31.85
CA GLY A 195 -28.96 49.84 31.63
C GLY A 195 -29.85 49.82 32.87
N PRO A 196 -30.94 50.56 32.89
CA PRO A 196 -31.90 50.54 33.96
C PRO A 196 -32.68 49.23 33.94
N SER A 197 -32.94 48.70 35.09
CA SER A 197 -33.60 47.43 35.42
C SER A 197 -34.52 46.80 34.39
N GLY A 198 -34.21 45.57 34.03
CA GLY A 198 -34.98 44.71 33.18
C GLY A 198 -34.08 43.67 32.53
N GLY A 199 -34.50 42.40 32.52
CA GLY A 199 -33.68 41.29 32.03
C GLY A 199 -33.33 41.37 30.57
N ASP A 200 -32.17 40.89 30.21
CA ASP A 200 -31.75 40.61 28.83
C ASP A 200 -31.96 39.13 28.52
N GLU A 201 -32.98 38.85 27.75
CA GLU A 201 -33.27 37.50 27.26
C GLU A 201 -32.61 37.32 25.90
N LEU A 202 -31.65 36.42 25.81
CA LEU A 202 -30.91 36.14 24.60
C LEU A 202 -30.98 34.66 24.19
N GLU A 203 -30.75 34.41 22.92
CA GLU A 203 -30.70 33.07 22.36
C GLU A 203 -29.29 32.75 21.89
N LEU A 204 -28.80 31.56 22.25
CA LEU A 204 -27.44 31.13 21.99
C LEU A 204 -27.41 29.79 21.24
N ARG A 205 -26.53 29.71 20.27
CA ARG A 205 -26.20 28.46 19.53
C ARG A 205 -24.71 28.32 19.34
N TRP A 206 -24.24 27.08 19.34
CA TRP A 206 -22.86 26.77 19.03
C TRP A 206 -22.76 26.08 17.68
N SER A 207 -21.77 26.44 16.92
CA SER A 207 -21.35 25.66 15.76
C SER A 207 -19.85 25.37 15.82
N PHE A 208 -19.48 24.26 15.23
CA PHE A 208 -18.11 23.87 15.05
C PHE A 208 -17.83 23.67 13.58
N PRO A 209 -16.66 24.12 13.08
CA PRO A 209 -16.22 23.75 11.74
C PRO A 209 -16.15 22.21 11.62
N GLY A 210 -16.53 21.70 10.47
CA GLY A 210 -16.56 20.26 10.24
C GLY A 210 -15.16 19.65 10.21
N SER A 211 -15.06 18.45 10.75
CA SER A 211 -13.86 17.62 10.61
C SER A 211 -13.96 16.74 9.40
N SER A 212 -12.83 16.37 8.83
CA SER A 212 -12.79 15.51 7.66
C SER A 212 -11.64 14.50 7.70
N LEU A 213 -11.85 13.40 6.97
CA LEU A 213 -10.85 12.35 6.78
C LEU A 213 -10.45 12.29 5.30
N ILE A 214 -9.16 12.26 5.04
CA ILE A 214 -8.55 11.93 3.76
C ILE A 214 -7.82 10.61 3.92
N VAL A 215 -8.13 9.65 3.05
CA VAL A 215 -7.44 8.36 3.01
C VAL A 215 -6.40 8.41 1.90
N ARG A 216 -5.16 8.04 2.23
CA ARG A 216 -4.06 7.90 1.27
C ARG A 216 -3.63 6.44 1.16
N LYS A 217 -3.30 6.04 -0.04
CA LYS A 217 -2.75 4.71 -0.33
C LYS A 217 -1.39 4.81 -0.97
N GLN A 218 -0.43 4.07 -0.43
CA GLN A 218 0.92 3.94 -0.97
C GLN A 218 1.28 2.46 -1.09
N THR A 219 2.07 2.10 -2.11
CA THR A 219 2.59 0.74 -2.30
C THR A 219 4.10 0.73 -2.40
N VAL A 220 4.71 -0.36 -1.97
CA VAL A 220 6.13 -0.67 -2.11
C VAL A 220 6.26 -1.97 -2.90
N GLY A 221 7.02 -1.95 -3.99
CA GLY A 221 7.29 -3.13 -4.82
C GLY A 221 6.26 -3.39 -5.93
N GLY A 222 5.32 -2.48 -6.18
CA GLY A 222 4.34 -2.65 -7.24
C GLY A 222 3.21 -1.62 -7.19
N THR A 223 2.19 -1.80 -8.02
CA THR A 223 0.98 -0.97 -8.07
C THR A 223 -0.26 -1.86 -7.99
N GLY A 224 -1.37 -1.33 -7.46
CA GLY A 224 -2.60 -2.08 -7.30
C GLY A 224 -3.80 -1.20 -6.93
N THR A 225 -4.98 -1.80 -6.89
CA THR A 225 -6.22 -1.17 -6.45
C THR A 225 -6.65 -1.73 -5.10
N PHE A 226 -6.90 -0.85 -4.14
CA PHE A 226 -7.14 -1.20 -2.74
C PHE A 226 -8.48 -0.64 -2.28
N PRO A 227 -9.51 -1.48 -2.07
CA PRO A 227 -10.75 -1.08 -1.45
C PRO A 227 -10.54 -0.83 0.05
N ILE A 228 -10.97 0.34 0.53
CA ILE A 228 -10.84 0.76 1.93
C ILE A 228 -12.21 1.26 2.39
N SER A 229 -12.67 0.79 3.54
CA SER A 229 -13.87 1.27 4.21
C SER A 229 -13.53 2.02 5.48
N ALA A 230 -14.28 3.06 5.77
CA ALA A 230 -14.24 3.80 7.02
C ALA A 230 -15.55 3.60 7.79
N SER A 231 -15.46 3.38 9.09
CA SER A 231 -16.60 3.16 9.98
C SER A 231 -16.45 3.87 11.33
N GLY A 232 -17.52 3.90 12.10
CA GLY A 232 -17.57 4.53 13.42
C GLY A 232 -17.97 6.00 13.35
N ALA A 233 -17.02 6.93 13.34
CA ALA A 233 -17.28 8.37 13.28
C ALA A 233 -17.85 8.84 11.92
N LEU A 234 -17.72 8.04 10.90
CA LEU A 234 -18.27 8.20 9.56
C LEU A 234 -18.49 6.81 8.94
N SER A 235 -19.26 6.75 7.84
CA SER A 235 -19.47 5.53 7.07
C SER A 235 -19.20 5.84 5.60
N GLN A 236 -18.04 5.42 5.09
CA GLN A 236 -17.60 5.70 3.72
C GLN A 236 -16.79 4.53 3.18
N SER A 237 -16.74 4.41 1.86
CA SER A 237 -15.89 3.45 1.15
C SER A 237 -15.23 4.13 -0.03
N VAL A 238 -13.99 3.74 -0.31
CA VAL A 238 -13.20 4.24 -1.44
C VAL A 238 -12.31 3.14 -1.97
N SER A 239 -12.09 3.11 -3.29
CA SER A 239 -11.05 2.30 -3.93
C SER A 239 -9.96 3.23 -4.43
N LEU A 240 -8.73 3.01 -3.98
CA LEU A 240 -7.56 3.81 -4.37
C LEU A 240 -6.63 2.96 -5.22
N THR A 241 -6.32 3.45 -6.42
CA THR A 241 -5.41 2.79 -7.36
C THR A 241 -4.07 3.52 -7.36
N THR A 242 -3.01 2.84 -6.90
CA THR A 242 -1.63 3.37 -7.00
C THR A 242 -1.12 3.24 -8.42
N THR A 243 -0.51 4.29 -8.96
CA THR A 243 0.03 4.34 -10.33
C THR A 243 1.55 4.21 -10.38
N ALA A 244 2.22 4.44 -9.25
CA ALA A 244 3.65 4.24 -9.07
C ALA A 244 3.93 3.80 -7.62
N GLN A 245 4.99 2.98 -7.45
CA GLN A 245 5.45 2.63 -6.11
C GLN A 245 5.99 3.85 -5.36
N ASN A 246 5.86 3.87 -4.05
CA ASN A 246 6.29 4.94 -3.14
C ASN A 246 5.63 6.31 -3.42
N THR A 247 4.59 6.35 -4.26
CA THR A 247 3.84 7.56 -4.56
C THR A 247 2.41 7.42 -4.02
N PRO A 248 2.03 8.19 -2.99
CA PRO A 248 0.70 8.07 -2.41
C PRO A 248 -0.38 8.68 -3.31
N VAL A 249 -1.51 8.00 -3.42
CA VAL A 249 -2.77 8.52 -4.00
C VAL A 249 -3.76 8.81 -2.89
N SER A 250 -4.55 9.88 -3.06
CA SER A 250 -5.49 10.36 -2.05
C SER A 250 -6.93 10.22 -2.49
N SER A 251 -7.81 9.96 -1.54
CA SER A 251 -9.26 10.12 -1.70
C SER A 251 -9.67 11.59 -1.76
N SER A 252 -10.96 11.85 -2.07
CA SER A 252 -11.63 13.07 -1.65
C SER A 252 -11.69 13.15 -0.11
N SER A 253 -12.04 14.33 0.40
CA SER A 253 -12.28 14.56 1.82
C SER A 253 -13.65 14.01 2.22
N PHE A 254 -13.73 13.20 3.28
CA PHE A 254 -14.95 12.63 3.85
C PHE A 254 -15.32 13.33 5.16
N PRO A 255 -16.55 13.86 5.32
CA PRO A 255 -16.94 14.53 6.55
C PRO A 255 -17.06 13.53 7.71
N ILE A 256 -16.56 13.93 8.87
CA ILE A 256 -16.73 13.21 10.14
C ILE A 256 -18.03 13.69 10.77
N THR A 257 -18.99 12.78 10.98
CA THR A 257 -20.34 13.11 11.43
C THR A 257 -20.61 12.79 12.89
N ASN A 258 -19.78 11.97 13.53
CA ASN A 258 -19.91 11.59 14.93
C ASN A 258 -18.56 11.63 15.67
N HIS A 259 -18.30 12.72 16.36
CA HIS A 259 -17.06 12.90 17.09
C HIS A 259 -16.95 12.06 18.38
N ALA A 260 -18.03 11.45 18.85
CA ALA A 260 -17.98 10.55 20.02
C ALA A 260 -17.45 9.15 19.68
N ALA A 261 -17.41 8.78 18.41
CA ALA A 261 -16.99 7.46 17.96
C ALA A 261 -15.54 7.47 17.48
N ALA A 262 -14.87 6.32 17.55
CA ALA A 262 -13.57 6.12 16.91
C ALA A 262 -13.73 6.11 15.38
N ILE A 263 -12.65 6.43 14.67
CA ILE A 263 -12.56 6.24 13.21
C ILE A 263 -11.80 4.93 12.98
N THR A 264 -12.41 3.97 12.30
CA THR A 264 -11.74 2.73 11.92
C THR A 264 -11.71 2.61 10.41
N LEU A 265 -10.49 2.52 9.86
CA LEU A 265 -10.25 2.17 8.46
C LEU A 265 -10.00 0.67 8.37
N THR A 266 -10.63 0.01 7.42
CA THR A 266 -10.42 -1.41 7.11
C THR A 266 -10.12 -1.54 5.63
N GLU A 267 -8.96 -2.11 5.32
CA GLU A 267 -8.57 -2.42 3.94
C GLU A 267 -8.98 -3.86 3.59
N ALA A 268 -9.55 -4.06 2.41
CA ALA A 268 -9.84 -5.39 1.89
C ALA A 268 -8.55 -6.16 1.58
N ASP A 269 -8.63 -7.48 1.57
CA ASP A 269 -7.53 -8.33 1.11
C ASP A 269 -7.28 -8.13 -0.39
N VAL A 270 -6.03 -7.83 -0.75
CA VAL A 270 -5.57 -7.73 -2.13
C VAL A 270 -4.44 -8.72 -2.31
N SER A 271 -4.70 -9.74 -3.14
CA SER A 271 -3.72 -10.81 -3.40
C SER A 271 -2.36 -10.23 -3.82
N GLY A 272 -1.30 -10.76 -3.25
CA GLY A 272 0.06 -10.32 -3.50
C GLY A 272 0.49 -9.08 -2.71
N TYR A 273 -0.34 -8.55 -1.79
CA TYR A 273 -0.02 -7.39 -0.96
C TYR A 273 -0.34 -7.62 0.51
N ALA A 274 0.49 -7.07 1.38
CA ALA A 274 0.23 -7.02 2.81
C ALA A 274 0.25 -5.58 3.31
N LEU A 275 -0.68 -5.18 4.18
CA LEU A 275 -0.59 -3.91 4.90
C LEU A 275 0.65 -3.95 5.80
N SER A 276 1.65 -3.12 5.50
CA SER A 276 2.93 -3.10 6.19
C SER A 276 3.07 -1.97 7.20
N ALA A 277 2.38 -0.84 6.94
CA ALA A 277 2.37 0.31 7.84
C ALA A 277 1.12 1.17 7.62
N ALA A 278 0.76 1.93 8.65
CA ALA A 278 -0.20 3.01 8.52
C ALA A 278 0.14 4.15 9.48
N THR A 279 -0.07 5.38 9.04
CA THR A 279 0.13 6.60 9.83
C THR A 279 -1.00 7.57 9.58
N CYS A 280 -1.43 8.26 10.63
CA CYS A 280 -2.39 9.36 10.51
C CYS A 280 -1.78 10.65 11.04
N VAL A 281 -2.04 11.76 10.37
CA VAL A 281 -1.59 13.10 10.76
C VAL A 281 -2.76 14.08 10.70
N ASP A 282 -2.66 15.16 11.46
CA ASP A 282 -3.60 16.28 11.38
C ASP A 282 -3.22 17.26 10.22
N GLN A 283 -3.96 18.36 10.08
CA GLN A 283 -3.73 19.38 9.05
C GLN A 283 -2.37 20.09 9.16
N ASN A 284 -1.68 19.99 10.29
CA ASN A 284 -0.35 20.55 10.53
C ASN A 284 0.76 19.50 10.35
N ASN A 285 0.43 18.32 9.83
CA ASN A 285 1.28 17.14 9.74
C ASN A 285 1.76 16.61 11.11
N ALA A 286 1.09 16.96 12.20
CA ALA A 286 1.37 16.38 13.51
C ALA A 286 0.85 14.94 13.58
N ALA A 287 1.70 14.02 14.05
CA ALA A 287 1.35 12.62 14.16
C ALA A 287 0.21 12.40 15.18
N MET A 288 -0.75 11.57 14.79
CA MET A 288 -1.87 11.19 15.64
C MET A 288 -1.65 9.80 16.23
N THR A 289 -2.06 9.62 17.48
CA THR A 289 -2.02 8.30 18.11
C THR A 289 -3.10 7.40 17.51
N THR A 290 -2.66 6.30 16.92
CA THR A 290 -3.51 5.32 16.25
C THR A 290 -3.17 3.90 16.71
N THR A 291 -4.13 2.99 16.59
CA THR A 291 -3.89 1.55 16.72
C THR A 291 -3.87 0.95 15.33
N VAL A 292 -2.74 0.35 14.94
CA VAL A 292 -2.55 -0.32 13.65
C VAL A 292 -2.49 -1.83 13.86
N ASN A 293 -3.37 -2.56 13.19
CA ASN A 293 -3.37 -4.02 13.11
C ASN A 293 -3.09 -4.42 11.65
N THR A 294 -1.83 -4.69 11.34
CA THR A 294 -1.43 -5.04 9.97
C THR A 294 -2.01 -6.38 9.51
N ALA A 295 -2.09 -7.37 10.40
CA ALA A 295 -2.68 -8.68 10.09
C ALA A 295 -4.20 -8.58 9.83
N GLY A 296 -4.91 -7.78 10.64
CA GLY A 296 -6.34 -7.50 10.46
C GLY A 296 -6.62 -6.39 9.44
N ARG A 297 -5.60 -5.78 8.85
CA ARG A 297 -5.68 -4.67 7.87
C ARG A 297 -6.51 -3.50 8.37
N THR A 298 -6.39 -3.15 9.65
CA THR A 298 -7.16 -2.06 10.25
C THR A 298 -6.30 -0.98 10.85
N VAL A 299 -6.81 0.26 10.80
CA VAL A 299 -6.24 1.44 11.46
C VAL A 299 -7.34 2.12 12.23
N THR A 300 -7.17 2.28 13.53
CA THR A 300 -8.17 2.92 14.39
C THR A 300 -7.59 4.17 15.04
N ILE A 301 -8.32 5.28 14.91
CA ILE A 301 -8.09 6.52 15.63
C ILE A 301 -9.13 6.57 16.75
N PRO A 302 -8.75 6.44 18.04
CA PRO A 302 -9.67 6.56 19.16
C PRO A 302 -10.37 7.92 19.16
N ALA A 303 -11.62 7.97 19.60
CA ALA A 303 -12.37 9.22 19.68
C ALA A 303 -11.65 10.30 20.48
N ALA A 304 -10.89 9.95 21.52
CA ALA A 304 -10.15 10.90 22.35
C ALA A 304 -8.97 11.56 21.62
N ASN A 305 -8.51 11.00 20.48
CA ASN A 305 -7.28 11.42 19.83
C ASN A 305 -7.50 12.39 18.66
N TYR A 306 -8.71 12.83 18.39
CA TYR A 306 -9.00 13.86 17.40
C TYR A 306 -10.05 14.86 17.92
N ARG A 307 -10.09 16.05 17.35
CA ARG A 307 -10.93 17.18 17.76
C ARG A 307 -11.89 17.58 16.66
N ALA A 308 -12.90 18.41 16.97
CA ALA A 308 -13.66 19.09 15.94
C ALA A 308 -12.77 20.09 15.18
N ASN A 309 -13.10 20.34 13.91
CA ASN A 309 -12.34 21.20 13.00
C ASN A 309 -10.93 20.65 12.66
N GLN A 310 -10.80 19.34 12.55
CA GLN A 310 -9.56 18.72 12.08
C GLN A 310 -9.73 18.08 10.71
N THR A 311 -8.74 18.28 9.84
CA THR A 311 -8.55 17.46 8.65
C THR A 311 -7.52 16.39 8.97
N ILE A 312 -7.97 15.15 9.01
CA ILE A 312 -7.15 13.99 9.31
C ILE A 312 -6.74 13.34 8.01
N THR A 313 -5.46 13.06 7.83
CA THR A 313 -4.94 12.32 6.69
C THR A 313 -4.31 11.02 7.17
N CYS A 314 -4.86 9.88 6.75
CA CYS A 314 -4.33 8.55 7.04
C CYS A 314 -3.71 7.92 5.80
N THR A 315 -2.44 7.56 5.87
CA THR A 315 -1.71 6.87 4.81
C THR A 315 -1.57 5.39 5.17
N LEU A 316 -2.13 4.51 4.34
CA LEU A 316 -1.98 3.06 4.43
C LEU A 316 -0.92 2.63 3.40
N THR A 317 0.12 1.93 3.85
CA THR A 317 1.21 1.44 3.00
C THR A 317 1.13 -0.07 2.90
N ASN A 318 1.05 -0.58 1.66
CA ASN A 318 1.14 -2.01 1.39
C ASN A 318 2.47 -2.35 0.73
N THR A 319 3.00 -3.49 1.12
CA THR A 319 4.20 -4.06 0.50
C THR A 319 3.80 -5.25 -0.36
N ALA A 320 4.27 -5.27 -1.61
CA ALA A 320 4.06 -6.40 -2.50
C ALA A 320 4.84 -7.63 -2.04
N SER A 321 4.25 -8.80 -2.20
CA SER A 321 4.90 -10.07 -1.84
C SER A 321 5.96 -10.43 -2.88
N THR A 322 7.12 -10.87 -2.42
CA THR A 322 8.13 -11.53 -3.25
C THR A 322 7.82 -13.02 -3.32
N THR A 323 7.92 -13.63 -4.50
CA THR A 323 7.67 -15.05 -4.68
C THR A 323 8.88 -15.77 -5.26
N LEU A 324 9.03 -17.06 -4.93
CA LEU A 324 10.07 -17.94 -5.44
C LEU A 324 9.43 -19.23 -6.02
N ALA A 325 9.73 -19.53 -7.28
CA ALA A 325 9.47 -20.81 -7.89
C ALA A 325 10.77 -21.50 -8.27
N LEU A 326 10.75 -22.84 -8.30
CA LEU A 326 11.85 -23.67 -8.80
C LEU A 326 11.50 -24.14 -10.22
N ALA A 327 12.49 -24.16 -11.10
CA ALA A 327 12.36 -24.73 -12.44
C ALA A 327 13.45 -25.77 -12.71
N LYS A 328 13.04 -26.86 -13.34
CA LYS A 328 13.92 -27.95 -13.78
C LYS A 328 13.93 -28.02 -15.27
N THR A 329 15.11 -27.87 -15.90
CA THR A 329 15.30 -28.06 -17.31
C THR A 329 16.01 -29.39 -17.57
N TRP A 330 15.44 -30.21 -18.44
CA TRP A 330 16.02 -31.45 -18.91
C TRP A 330 16.58 -31.27 -20.34
N VAL A 331 17.75 -31.80 -20.59
CA VAL A 331 18.38 -31.83 -21.93
C VAL A 331 18.88 -33.23 -22.20
N ASN A 332 18.47 -33.81 -23.32
CA ASN A 332 18.72 -35.19 -23.71
C ASN A 332 18.25 -36.21 -22.65
N ALA A 333 17.11 -35.93 -22.01
CA ALA A 333 16.59 -36.80 -20.96
C ALA A 333 16.06 -38.15 -21.51
N ALA A 334 16.04 -39.18 -20.68
CA ALA A 334 15.18 -40.34 -20.90
C ALA A 334 13.81 -40.04 -20.28
N VAL A 335 12.76 -40.42 -20.97
CA VAL A 335 11.38 -40.30 -20.44
C VAL A 335 11.27 -41.12 -19.16
N ASN A 336 10.61 -40.54 -18.14
CA ASN A 336 10.44 -41.04 -16.78
C ASN A 336 11.68 -40.87 -15.85
N ASP A 337 12.76 -40.26 -16.31
CA ASP A 337 13.81 -39.83 -15.37
C ASP A 337 13.31 -38.74 -14.46
N THR A 338 13.73 -38.72 -13.19
CA THR A 338 13.16 -37.87 -12.17
C THR A 338 14.22 -37.02 -11.41
N ALA A 339 13.78 -35.87 -10.90
CA ALA A 339 14.54 -35.03 -9.99
C ALA A 339 13.61 -34.38 -8.96
N VAL A 340 14.12 -34.16 -7.76
CA VAL A 340 13.47 -33.36 -6.73
C VAL A 340 14.32 -32.14 -6.43
N LEU A 341 13.74 -30.96 -6.59
CA LEU A 341 14.36 -29.70 -6.26
C LEU A 341 13.77 -29.17 -4.95
N SER A 342 14.58 -28.50 -4.17
CA SER A 342 14.15 -27.84 -2.93
C SER A 342 14.83 -26.49 -2.75
N ALA A 343 14.09 -25.56 -2.13
CA ALA A 343 14.59 -24.28 -1.65
C ALA A 343 14.19 -24.13 -0.19
N THR A 344 15.16 -24.00 0.70
CA THR A 344 14.97 -23.99 2.16
C THR A 344 15.65 -22.76 2.79
N GLY A 345 15.20 -22.34 4.00
CA GLY A 345 15.75 -21.18 4.70
C GLY A 345 14.90 -19.92 4.59
N GLY A 346 13.79 -19.94 3.87
CA GLY A 346 12.78 -18.90 3.88
C GLY A 346 11.65 -19.18 4.88
N ALA A 347 10.72 -18.26 4.99
CA ALA A 347 9.48 -18.47 5.77
C ALA A 347 8.64 -19.62 5.21
N ASN A 348 8.69 -19.82 3.88
CA ASN A 348 8.10 -20.94 3.19
C ASN A 348 9.16 -21.63 2.33
N ASN A 349 9.15 -22.96 2.34
CA ASN A 349 10.02 -23.76 1.50
C ASN A 349 9.34 -24.05 0.15
N ALA A 350 10.10 -23.94 -0.95
CA ALA A 350 9.63 -24.39 -2.26
C ALA A 350 10.17 -25.80 -2.57
N THR A 351 9.35 -26.61 -3.20
CA THR A 351 9.74 -27.93 -3.71
C THR A 351 9.17 -28.13 -5.12
N LEU A 352 9.91 -28.86 -5.96
CA LEU A 352 9.46 -29.29 -7.27
C LEU A 352 9.88 -30.75 -7.48
N SER A 353 8.91 -31.64 -7.66
CA SER A 353 9.16 -32.98 -8.20
C SER A 353 8.98 -32.91 -9.71
N SER A 354 10.04 -33.17 -10.46
CA SER A 354 10.08 -33.10 -11.92
C SER A 354 10.28 -34.50 -12.48
N THR A 355 9.54 -34.85 -13.52
CA THR A 355 9.66 -36.10 -14.26
C THR A 355 9.80 -35.76 -15.73
N ALA A 356 10.87 -36.21 -16.37
CA ALA A 356 11.10 -35.98 -17.77
C ALA A 356 10.01 -36.66 -18.63
N ASN A 357 9.20 -35.90 -19.32
CA ASN A 357 8.15 -36.38 -20.22
C ASN A 357 8.60 -36.36 -21.69
N SER A 358 9.69 -35.67 -21.97
CA SER A 358 10.32 -35.56 -23.28
C SER A 358 11.83 -35.45 -23.18
N VAL A 359 12.51 -35.54 -24.34
CA VAL A 359 13.98 -35.46 -24.44
C VAL A 359 14.51 -34.10 -23.95
N SER A 360 13.74 -33.04 -24.14
CA SER A 360 14.07 -31.68 -23.66
C SER A 360 12.81 -30.96 -23.24
N GLU A 361 12.77 -30.53 -22.00
CA GLU A 361 11.63 -29.83 -21.44
C GLU A 361 12.03 -29.01 -20.20
N THR A 362 11.12 -28.17 -19.71
CA THR A 362 11.28 -27.42 -18.46
C THR A 362 10.00 -27.52 -17.64
N ASP A 363 10.12 -28.04 -16.43
CA ASP A 363 9.07 -28.05 -15.42
C ASP A 363 9.24 -26.85 -14.48
N THR A 364 8.12 -26.24 -14.07
CA THR A 364 8.12 -25.16 -13.10
C THR A 364 7.17 -25.47 -11.96
N GLY A 365 7.66 -25.34 -10.73
CA GLY A 365 6.89 -25.57 -9.51
C GLY A 365 6.00 -24.41 -9.13
N THR A 366 5.13 -24.65 -8.15
CA THR A 366 4.30 -23.60 -7.56
C THR A 366 5.16 -22.57 -6.84
N ALA A 367 4.89 -21.29 -7.09
CA ALA A 367 5.55 -20.20 -6.42
C ALA A 367 5.13 -20.11 -4.93
N VAL A 368 6.08 -19.91 -4.04
CA VAL A 368 5.87 -19.67 -2.61
C VAL A 368 6.25 -18.25 -2.24
N GLN A 369 5.65 -17.69 -1.19
CA GLN A 369 6.04 -16.38 -0.68
C GLN A 369 7.37 -16.46 0.07
N VAL A 370 8.24 -15.49 -0.22
CA VAL A 370 9.53 -15.28 0.44
C VAL A 370 9.66 -13.79 0.82
N ALA A 371 10.60 -13.46 1.69
CA ALA A 371 10.74 -12.11 2.22
C ALA A 371 12.18 -11.57 2.08
N PRO A 372 12.36 -10.25 2.03
CA PRO A 372 13.67 -9.63 2.22
C PRO A 372 14.33 -10.12 3.52
N GLY A 373 15.65 -10.35 3.47
CA GLY A 373 16.42 -10.93 4.57
C GLY A 373 16.49 -12.46 4.54
N ASN A 374 15.69 -13.16 3.71
CA ASN A 374 15.82 -14.59 3.57
C ASN A 374 17.15 -14.96 2.88
N VAL A 375 17.81 -15.97 3.42
CA VAL A 375 18.97 -16.66 2.83
C VAL A 375 18.52 -18.09 2.53
N ILE A 376 18.34 -18.37 1.24
CA ILE A 376 17.67 -19.58 0.75
C ILE A 376 18.71 -20.50 0.13
N THR A 377 18.75 -21.75 0.60
CA THR A 377 19.60 -22.80 0.03
C THR A 377 18.82 -23.57 -1.01
N LEU A 378 19.35 -23.64 -2.23
CA LEU A 378 18.84 -24.42 -3.35
C LEU A 378 19.51 -25.78 -3.39
N ALA A 379 18.76 -26.83 -3.60
CA ALA A 379 19.29 -28.19 -3.73
C ALA A 379 18.53 -29.00 -4.77
N GLU A 380 19.23 -29.97 -5.37
CA GLU A 380 18.67 -30.94 -6.28
C GLU A 380 19.08 -32.36 -5.86
N THR A 381 18.17 -33.29 -6.00
CA THR A 381 18.42 -34.73 -5.88
C THR A 381 17.84 -35.43 -7.09
N LEU A 382 18.71 -36.12 -7.87
CA LEU A 382 18.28 -36.95 -9.00
C LEU A 382 17.71 -38.28 -8.51
N GLY A 383 16.74 -38.82 -9.24
CA GLY A 383 16.16 -40.13 -8.95
C GLY A 383 17.20 -41.26 -9.08
N ALA A 384 17.26 -42.14 -8.08
CA ALA A 384 18.21 -43.28 -8.07
C ALA A 384 17.96 -44.29 -9.24
N GLY A 385 16.74 -44.26 -9.79
CA GLY A 385 16.34 -45.15 -10.91
C GLY A 385 16.41 -44.50 -12.29
N ASN A 386 17.05 -43.33 -12.43
CA ASN A 386 17.17 -42.64 -13.72
C ASN A 386 17.93 -43.52 -14.74
N ALA A 387 17.39 -43.58 -15.94
CA ALA A 387 17.98 -44.38 -17.05
C ALA A 387 19.26 -43.72 -17.59
N ARG A 388 19.45 -42.41 -17.38
CA ARG A 388 20.63 -41.70 -17.86
C ARG A 388 21.39 -41.05 -16.69
N THR A 389 22.69 -40.85 -16.93
CA THR A 389 23.55 -40.05 -16.01
C THR A 389 23.57 -38.60 -16.50
N TYR A 390 23.41 -37.67 -15.58
CA TYR A 390 23.30 -36.26 -15.88
C TYR A 390 24.48 -35.47 -15.33
N THR A 391 24.82 -34.38 -16.03
CA THR A 391 25.67 -33.31 -15.55
C THR A 391 24.77 -32.10 -15.28
N ALA A 392 24.77 -31.60 -14.02
CA ALA A 392 24.01 -30.43 -13.62
C ALA A 392 24.76 -29.14 -13.98
N SER A 393 24.04 -28.12 -14.43
CA SER A 393 24.56 -26.75 -14.53
C SER A 393 24.74 -26.14 -13.13
N ALA A 394 25.33 -24.95 -13.04
CA ALA A 394 25.10 -24.09 -11.91
C ALA A 394 23.63 -23.64 -11.86
N TRP A 395 23.12 -23.29 -10.67
CA TRP A 395 21.83 -22.63 -10.51
C TRP A 395 21.84 -21.26 -11.18
N THR A 396 20.72 -20.85 -11.73
CA THR A 396 20.46 -19.48 -12.22
C THR A 396 19.14 -19.00 -11.68
N CYS A 397 19.05 -17.74 -11.24
CA CYS A 397 17.81 -17.14 -10.73
C CYS A 397 17.50 -15.85 -11.49
N SER A 398 16.22 -15.60 -11.79
CA SER A 398 15.78 -14.38 -12.50
C SER A 398 15.86 -13.12 -11.64
N GLY A 399 16.09 -13.25 -10.32
CA GLY A 399 16.24 -12.16 -9.36
C GLY A 399 16.92 -12.65 -8.08
N GLY A 400 17.20 -11.74 -7.16
CA GLY A 400 17.97 -12.04 -5.96
C GLY A 400 19.48 -12.02 -6.21
N SER A 401 20.26 -12.18 -5.16
CA SER A 401 21.72 -12.32 -5.23
C SER A 401 22.08 -13.78 -5.04
N LEU A 402 22.50 -14.45 -6.11
CA LEU A 402 22.85 -15.87 -6.11
C LEU A 402 24.37 -16.05 -6.00
N SER A 403 24.81 -16.89 -5.05
CA SER A 403 26.20 -17.31 -4.88
C SER A 403 26.26 -18.84 -4.68
N GLY A 404 26.76 -19.58 -5.68
CA GLY A 404 26.68 -21.02 -5.71
C GLY A 404 25.24 -21.51 -5.72
N ASN A 405 24.81 -22.16 -4.64
CA ASN A 405 23.44 -22.60 -4.43
C ASN A 405 22.69 -21.78 -3.36
N THR A 406 23.22 -20.62 -2.98
CA THR A 406 22.63 -19.76 -1.95
C THR A 406 22.06 -18.50 -2.59
N LEU A 407 20.74 -18.30 -2.47
CA LEU A 407 20.02 -17.13 -2.93
C LEU A 407 19.74 -16.18 -1.75
N THR A 408 20.24 -14.95 -1.79
CA THR A 408 20.00 -13.92 -0.78
C THR A 408 19.02 -12.87 -1.30
N LEU A 409 17.97 -12.59 -0.51
CA LEU A 409 16.96 -11.58 -0.81
C LEU A 409 17.17 -10.33 0.05
N THR A 410 17.05 -9.16 -0.58
CA THR A 410 17.13 -7.85 0.07
C THR A 410 15.87 -7.03 -0.22
N SER A 411 15.76 -5.83 0.35
CA SER A 411 14.64 -4.90 0.09
C SER A 411 14.52 -4.52 -1.40
N ALA A 412 15.59 -4.63 -2.19
CA ALA A 412 15.55 -4.40 -3.64
C ALA A 412 14.73 -5.44 -4.42
N HIS A 413 14.41 -6.57 -3.80
CA HIS A 413 13.70 -7.69 -4.45
C HIS A 413 12.20 -7.74 -4.06
N VAL A 414 11.71 -6.74 -3.34
CA VAL A 414 10.28 -6.65 -2.97
C VAL A 414 9.39 -6.62 -4.21
N GLY A 415 8.37 -7.47 -4.22
CA GLY A 415 7.40 -7.58 -5.31
C GLY A 415 7.89 -8.34 -6.55
N GLN A 416 9.08 -8.95 -6.51
CA GLN A 416 9.60 -9.74 -7.62
C GLN A 416 9.04 -11.17 -7.60
N ALA A 417 8.75 -11.70 -8.79
CA ALA A 417 8.52 -13.10 -9.02
C ALA A 417 9.84 -13.74 -9.49
N ILE A 418 10.51 -14.46 -8.58
CA ILE A 418 11.82 -15.06 -8.82
C ILE A 418 11.64 -16.51 -9.24
N VAL A 419 12.33 -16.91 -10.30
CA VAL A 419 12.42 -18.30 -10.73
C VAL A 419 13.89 -18.73 -10.69
N CYS A 420 14.18 -19.80 -9.94
CA CYS A 420 15.51 -20.41 -9.89
C CYS A 420 15.52 -21.70 -10.66
N THR A 421 16.39 -21.81 -11.66
CA THR A 421 16.47 -22.91 -12.62
C THR A 421 17.79 -23.66 -12.48
N ILE A 422 17.71 -25.00 -12.55
CA ILE A 422 18.86 -25.89 -12.78
C ILE A 422 18.61 -26.72 -14.02
N THR A 423 19.65 -26.87 -14.86
CA THR A 423 19.60 -27.68 -16.10
C THR A 423 20.43 -28.94 -15.93
N ASN A 424 19.85 -30.08 -16.24
CA ASN A 424 20.55 -31.34 -16.30
C ASN A 424 20.64 -31.84 -17.73
N SER A 425 21.87 -32.13 -18.18
CA SER A 425 22.15 -32.62 -19.52
C SER A 425 22.71 -34.04 -19.46
N ALA A 426 22.06 -34.98 -20.15
CA ALA A 426 22.60 -36.33 -20.30
C ALA A 426 23.57 -36.39 -21.45
N ARG A 427 24.59 -37.25 -21.32
CA ARG A 427 25.45 -37.63 -22.44
C ARG A 427 24.73 -38.63 -23.33
N VAL A 428 24.60 -38.30 -24.58
CA VAL A 428 24.02 -39.18 -25.62
C VAL A 428 24.97 -39.23 -26.80
N THR A 429 25.63 -40.36 -26.97
CA THR A 429 26.50 -40.65 -28.14
C THR A 429 25.79 -41.63 -29.05
N ASP A 430 25.99 -41.48 -30.36
CA ASP A 430 25.50 -42.43 -31.38
C ASP A 430 26.63 -42.73 -32.35
N VAL A 431 27.38 -43.81 -32.01
CA VAL A 431 28.59 -44.20 -32.75
C VAL A 431 28.25 -45.31 -33.69
N SER A 432 28.56 -45.12 -34.96
CA SER A 432 28.41 -46.10 -36.02
C SER A 432 29.77 -46.48 -36.64
N VAL A 433 29.88 -47.73 -37.12
CA VAL A 433 31.06 -48.23 -37.80
C VAL A 433 30.63 -48.80 -39.15
N VAL A 434 31.29 -48.37 -40.24
CA VAL A 434 31.07 -48.87 -41.59
C VAL A 434 32.41 -49.34 -42.12
N LYS A 435 32.45 -50.63 -42.51
CA LYS A 435 33.63 -51.24 -43.18
C LYS A 435 33.34 -51.47 -44.63
N SER A 436 34.27 -51.08 -45.48
CA SER A 436 34.19 -51.30 -46.94
C SER A 436 35.55 -51.63 -47.53
N THR A 437 35.54 -52.16 -48.75
CA THR A 437 36.73 -52.37 -49.54
C THR A 437 36.38 -52.22 -51.02
N ALA A 438 37.39 -52.08 -51.90
CA ALA A 438 37.18 -51.96 -53.33
C ALA A 438 36.48 -53.20 -53.90
N ALA A 439 35.55 -52.99 -54.85
CA ALA A 439 34.86 -54.09 -55.55
C ALA A 439 35.84 -54.93 -56.34
N GLY A 440 35.49 -56.19 -56.52
CA GLY A 440 36.25 -57.18 -57.37
C GLY A 440 36.77 -58.35 -56.56
N PRO A 441 37.29 -59.40 -57.26
CA PRO A 441 37.75 -60.64 -56.64
C PRO A 441 38.99 -60.35 -55.72
N ALA A 442 39.08 -61.11 -54.63
CA ALA A 442 40.27 -61.13 -53.77
C ALA A 442 41.25 -62.20 -54.35
N VAL A 443 42.44 -61.73 -54.76
CA VAL A 443 43.48 -62.61 -55.34
C VAL A 443 44.56 -62.86 -54.27
N SER A 444 44.90 -64.13 -54.06
CA SER A 444 45.94 -64.51 -53.11
C SER A 444 47.26 -63.81 -53.39
N GLY A 445 47.97 -63.36 -52.41
CA GLY A 445 49.23 -62.59 -52.48
C GLY A 445 49.06 -61.09 -52.74
N GLN A 446 47.87 -60.59 -53.10
CA GLN A 446 47.64 -59.14 -53.30
C GLN A 446 47.28 -58.42 -52.00
N VAL A 447 47.63 -57.12 -51.96
CA VAL A 447 47.22 -56.26 -50.89
C VAL A 447 45.86 -55.64 -51.20
N ARG A 448 44.96 -55.70 -50.22
CA ARG A 448 43.67 -55.08 -50.27
C ARG A 448 43.52 -54.09 -49.14
N ASN A 449 43.09 -52.89 -49.46
CA ASN A 449 42.78 -51.88 -48.45
C ASN A 449 41.33 -51.99 -47.97
N PHE A 450 41.15 -52.13 -46.71
CA PHE A 450 39.85 -51.97 -46.04
C PHE A 450 39.75 -50.60 -45.47
N THR A 451 38.60 -49.94 -45.63
CA THR A 451 38.29 -48.67 -45.05
C THR A 451 37.30 -48.89 -43.91
N VAL A 452 37.63 -48.48 -42.74
CA VAL A 452 36.78 -48.49 -41.53
C VAL A 452 36.48 -47.04 -41.13
N VAL A 453 35.22 -46.64 -41.31
CA VAL A 453 34.72 -45.32 -40.96
C VAL A 453 33.97 -45.42 -39.63
N VAL A 454 34.38 -44.62 -38.64
CA VAL A 454 33.71 -44.50 -37.35
C VAL A 454 33.15 -43.09 -37.26
N SER A 455 31.85 -42.98 -37.09
CA SER A 455 31.17 -41.69 -37.02
C SER A 455 30.33 -41.59 -35.76
N ASN A 456 30.24 -40.37 -35.20
CA ASN A 456 29.36 -40.06 -34.09
C ASN A 456 28.26 -39.07 -34.54
N SER A 457 27.03 -39.55 -34.68
CA SER A 457 25.86 -38.75 -35.00
C SER A 457 25.07 -38.31 -33.76
N GLY A 458 25.50 -38.70 -32.57
CA GLY A 458 24.88 -38.28 -31.31
C GLY A 458 25.23 -36.84 -30.94
N PRO A 459 24.41 -36.19 -30.09
CA PRO A 459 24.63 -34.80 -29.69
C PRO A 459 25.83 -34.59 -28.76
N SER A 460 26.35 -35.65 -28.13
CA SER A 460 27.51 -35.59 -27.22
C SER A 460 28.75 -36.21 -27.83
N ALA A 461 29.93 -35.76 -27.44
CA ALA A 461 31.20 -36.33 -27.87
C ALA A 461 31.36 -37.76 -27.34
N ALA A 462 31.89 -38.63 -28.21
CA ALA A 462 32.19 -40.04 -27.96
C ALA A 462 33.73 -40.26 -27.82
N ASP A 463 34.42 -39.34 -27.20
CA ASP A 463 35.85 -39.36 -26.98
C ASP A 463 36.29 -40.62 -26.21
N GLY A 464 37.40 -41.22 -26.63
CA GLY A 464 37.92 -42.45 -26.02
C GLY A 464 37.22 -43.74 -26.50
N SER A 465 36.29 -43.65 -27.45
CA SER A 465 35.66 -44.86 -28.05
C SER A 465 36.69 -45.80 -28.61
N ILE A 466 36.60 -47.08 -28.25
CA ILE A 466 37.54 -48.10 -28.69
C ILE A 466 36.96 -48.74 -29.97
N VAL A 467 37.79 -48.77 -31.00
CA VAL A 467 37.47 -49.39 -32.28
C VAL A 467 38.41 -50.58 -32.52
N SER A 468 37.86 -51.73 -32.92
CA SER A 468 38.63 -52.92 -33.25
C SER A 468 38.17 -53.50 -34.57
N ASP A 469 39.12 -54.00 -35.36
CA ASP A 469 38.88 -54.67 -36.65
C ASP A 469 39.73 -55.94 -36.77
N THR A 470 39.24 -57.06 -36.22
CA THR A 470 39.94 -58.30 -36.20
C THR A 470 39.92 -58.88 -37.63
N PRO A 471 41.14 -59.18 -38.25
CA PRO A 471 41.21 -59.79 -39.58
C PRO A 471 40.57 -61.16 -39.57
N GLY A 472 39.79 -61.46 -40.63
CA GLY A 472 39.24 -62.78 -40.85
C GLY A 472 40.30 -63.78 -41.41
N THR A 473 39.96 -65.08 -41.37
CA THR A 473 40.80 -66.11 -41.91
C THR A 473 41.11 -65.82 -43.39
N GLY A 474 42.38 -65.93 -43.77
CA GLY A 474 42.82 -65.64 -45.15
C GLY A 474 43.23 -64.20 -45.41
N LEU A 475 43.36 -63.42 -44.34
CA LEU A 475 43.91 -62.05 -44.34
C LEU A 475 45.03 -61.90 -43.30
N THR A 476 46.11 -61.26 -43.70
CA THR A 476 47.18 -60.81 -42.79
C THR A 476 47.20 -59.28 -42.79
N CYS A 477 46.91 -58.64 -41.60
CA CYS A 477 46.83 -57.20 -41.44
C CYS A 477 47.60 -56.73 -40.20
N PRO A 478 48.28 -55.57 -40.26
CA PRO A 478 48.62 -54.83 -41.47
C PRO A 478 49.71 -55.58 -42.27
N VAL A 479 49.84 -55.25 -43.54
CA VAL A 479 50.92 -55.78 -44.38
C VAL A 479 52.25 -55.11 -43.94
N SER A 480 53.35 -55.95 -43.85
CA SER A 480 54.69 -55.41 -43.54
C SER A 480 55.10 -54.35 -44.56
N GLY A 481 55.55 -53.21 -44.07
CA GLY A 481 55.94 -52.04 -44.84
C GLY A 481 54.78 -51.15 -45.33
N ASN A 482 53.53 -51.51 -45.03
CA ASN A 482 52.34 -50.75 -45.39
C ASN A 482 51.46 -50.53 -44.15
N PRO A 483 51.75 -49.44 -43.37
CA PRO A 483 51.09 -49.27 -42.09
C PRO A 483 49.64 -48.84 -42.21
N ILE A 484 48.85 -49.07 -41.15
CA ILE A 484 47.52 -48.53 -41.03
C ILE A 484 47.60 -47.02 -41.02
N SER A 485 46.80 -46.35 -41.79
CA SER A 485 46.65 -44.88 -41.75
C SER A 485 45.28 -44.46 -41.21
N CYS A 486 45.22 -43.23 -40.70
CA CYS A 486 44.00 -42.62 -40.22
C CYS A 486 43.83 -41.20 -40.73
N THR A 487 42.63 -40.83 -41.11
CA THR A 487 42.21 -39.47 -41.40
C THR A 487 41.00 -39.11 -40.55
N ALA A 488 40.86 -37.84 -40.17
CA ALA A 488 39.75 -37.40 -39.34
C ALA A 488 39.05 -36.20 -39.97
N SER A 489 37.74 -36.07 -39.67
CA SER A 489 36.91 -34.94 -40.11
C SER A 489 35.94 -34.53 -39.03
N GLY A 490 35.26 -33.37 -39.18
CA GLY A 490 34.24 -32.90 -38.25
C GLY A 490 34.78 -32.67 -36.83
N GLY A 491 36.06 -32.27 -36.69
CA GLY A 491 36.69 -32.03 -35.37
C GLY A 491 37.17 -33.28 -34.65
N ALA A 492 37.04 -34.48 -35.23
CA ALA A 492 37.62 -35.69 -34.68
C ALA A 492 39.13 -35.69 -34.74
N ALA A 493 39.79 -36.48 -33.90
CA ALA A 493 41.24 -36.66 -33.93
C ALA A 493 41.57 -38.15 -34.08
N CYS A 494 42.55 -38.42 -34.95
CA CYS A 494 43.10 -39.76 -35.10
C CYS A 494 43.93 -40.18 -33.88
N PRO A 495 43.96 -41.48 -33.57
CA PRO A 495 44.95 -42.03 -32.64
C PRO A 495 46.36 -41.74 -33.11
N GLY A 496 47.30 -41.63 -32.19
CA GLY A 496 48.72 -41.51 -32.54
C GLY A 496 49.21 -42.69 -33.38
N ALA A 497 50.14 -42.43 -34.33
CA ALA A 497 50.60 -43.43 -35.31
C ALA A 497 51.08 -44.75 -34.65
N ALA A 498 51.70 -44.68 -33.47
CA ALA A 498 52.18 -45.84 -32.72
C ALA A 498 51.04 -46.73 -32.20
N ALA A 499 49.84 -46.19 -32.03
CA ALA A 499 48.65 -46.93 -31.54
C ALA A 499 47.83 -47.58 -32.65
N LEU A 500 47.99 -47.14 -33.94
CA LEU A 500 47.19 -47.65 -35.06
C LEU A 500 47.25 -49.15 -35.24
N PRO A 501 48.41 -49.85 -35.08
CA PRO A 501 48.47 -51.31 -35.23
C PRO A 501 47.58 -52.08 -34.25
N THR A 502 47.24 -51.51 -33.08
CA THR A 502 46.36 -52.18 -32.11
C THR A 502 44.91 -52.29 -32.63
N LEU A 503 44.52 -51.53 -33.65
CA LEU A 503 43.20 -51.61 -34.29
C LEU A 503 42.87 -53.04 -34.65
N VAL A 504 43.84 -53.81 -35.17
CA VAL A 504 43.65 -55.20 -35.66
C VAL A 504 44.04 -56.26 -34.61
N SER A 505 44.47 -55.93 -33.43
CA SER A 505 44.91 -56.81 -32.36
C SER A 505 44.22 -56.69 -31.03
N GLY A 506 43.64 -55.60 -30.68
CA GLY A 506 43.02 -55.39 -29.39
C GLY A 506 42.13 -54.15 -29.29
N GLY A 507 42.13 -53.38 -30.39
CA GLY A 507 41.38 -52.11 -30.46
C GLY A 507 42.25 -50.88 -30.19
N VAL A 508 41.86 -49.77 -30.77
CA VAL A 508 42.49 -48.46 -30.63
C VAL A 508 41.47 -47.44 -30.13
N ALA A 509 41.85 -46.61 -29.18
CA ALA A 509 41.01 -45.54 -28.69
C ALA A 509 41.04 -44.34 -29.64
N VAL A 510 39.88 -43.80 -30.04
CA VAL A 510 39.72 -42.55 -30.78
C VAL A 510 39.76 -41.40 -29.76
N PRO A 511 40.83 -40.59 -29.72
CA PRO A 511 41.02 -39.65 -28.62
C PRO A 511 39.95 -38.55 -28.57
N THR A 512 39.45 -38.13 -29.73
CA THR A 512 38.40 -37.11 -29.85
C THR A 512 37.43 -37.50 -30.95
N LEU A 513 36.12 -37.60 -30.60
CA LEU A 513 35.06 -37.95 -31.54
C LEU A 513 33.82 -37.12 -31.23
N PRO A 514 33.79 -35.80 -31.55
CA PRO A 514 32.69 -34.91 -31.28
C PRO A 514 31.44 -35.28 -32.08
N SER A 515 30.32 -34.64 -31.75
CA SER A 515 29.10 -34.71 -32.55
C SER A 515 29.38 -34.30 -33.99
N GLY A 516 28.95 -35.13 -34.94
CA GLY A 516 29.21 -34.95 -36.38
C GLY A 516 30.65 -35.27 -36.79
N GLY A 517 31.51 -35.70 -35.85
CA GLY A 517 32.89 -36.11 -36.14
C GLY A 517 32.99 -37.50 -36.69
N SER A 518 34.03 -37.77 -37.52
CA SER A 518 34.37 -39.10 -37.96
C SER A 518 35.87 -39.34 -38.10
N VAL A 519 36.28 -40.59 -37.91
CA VAL A 519 37.64 -41.06 -38.22
C VAL A 519 37.53 -42.18 -39.23
N THR A 520 38.46 -42.17 -40.20
CA THR A 520 38.55 -43.18 -41.27
C THR A 520 39.91 -43.87 -41.20
N PHE A 521 39.90 -45.13 -40.88
CA PHE A 521 41.09 -45.98 -40.92
C PHE A 521 41.21 -46.65 -42.27
N THR A 522 42.40 -46.67 -42.89
CA THR A 522 42.71 -47.48 -44.01
C THR A 522 43.64 -48.62 -43.56
N VAL A 523 43.16 -49.86 -43.68
CA VAL A 523 43.81 -51.06 -43.18
C VAL A 523 44.28 -51.87 -44.39
N PRO A 524 45.56 -51.83 -44.72
CA PRO A 524 46.10 -52.67 -45.79
C PRO A 524 46.27 -54.14 -45.31
N CYS A 525 45.64 -55.09 -45.98
CA CYS A 525 45.69 -56.51 -45.65
C CYS A 525 46.16 -57.32 -46.84
N GLN A 526 47.12 -58.28 -46.66
CA GLN A 526 47.49 -59.23 -47.63
C GLN A 526 46.46 -60.39 -47.67
N VAL A 527 45.96 -60.69 -48.81
CA VAL A 527 45.13 -61.86 -49.02
C VAL A 527 46.02 -63.12 -48.97
N THR A 528 45.86 -63.98 -47.96
CA THR A 528 46.60 -65.21 -47.78
C THR A 528 45.73 -66.46 -47.99
N ALA A 529 44.45 -66.26 -48.24
CA ALA A 529 43.54 -67.39 -48.58
C ALA A 529 44.02 -68.14 -49.84
N SER A 530 44.08 -69.43 -49.71
CA SER A 530 44.32 -70.35 -50.82
C SER A 530 43.10 -71.24 -50.96
N GLY A 531 42.47 -71.24 -52.12
CA GLY A 531 41.29 -72.09 -52.47
C GLY A 531 40.32 -71.36 -53.39
N PHE A 532 39.57 -72.08 -54.12
CA PHE A 532 38.57 -71.65 -55.12
C PHE A 532 37.18 -71.58 -54.46
#